data_d13b067a002457b0a306e60c2fc6e4e8
#
_entry.id   d13b067a002457b0a306e60c2fc6e4e8
#
_cell.length_a   1.000
_cell.length_b   1.000
_cell.length_c   1.000
_cell.angle_alpha   90.00
_cell.angle_beta   90.00
_cell.angle_gamma   90.00
#
_symmetry.space_group_name_H-M   'P 1'
#
loop_
_entity.id
_entity.type
_entity.pdbx_description
1 polymer ?
#
loop_
_entity_poly.entity_id
_entity_poly.type
_entity_poly.pdbx_seq_one_letter_code
_entity_poly.pdbx_strand_id
1 'polypeptide(L)'
;MTACRLCGRLDRLLSPRLGCCAACIRGHFEQVWPEIEKLHQESRRAFGLPLAPPRDPHGKICTLCFHACRIPEGGYGFCGARKVKDGKIIGGTAAGARLSYYYDPLPTNCVADWFCPGGTGAGYPQYASCPGPERGYTNLAVFYHACNFNCLYCQNWTFKKATFKGEKVPAQELAGAVKKNTACICYFGGDPTPQLPHALAASRLALAKAREKGRRLRICWETNGAMQGQWLKPLVESSLSNGGIIKFDLKAFSEEIHLALCGVSNSQTLKNFAILAARLGERPEVPLLCASTLLVPGYVDLEEIHGLARFLARLNPEIPYSLLGFYPQFYLNDLPITNR
;
A
#
# COMPACT_ATOMS: atom_id res chain seq x y z
N MET A 1 17.17 27.06 -3.79
CA MET A 1 15.83 27.53 -3.41
C MET A 1 14.97 27.63 -4.65
N THR A 2 13.74 27.12 -4.61
CA THR A 2 12.77 27.13 -5.71
C THR A 2 11.65 28.09 -5.38
N ALA A 3 11.17 28.86 -6.38
CA ALA A 3 10.03 29.76 -6.21
C ALA A 3 8.73 29.02 -6.50
N CYS A 4 7.72 29.20 -5.66
CA CYS A 4 6.37 28.76 -5.95
C CYS A 4 5.80 29.51 -7.14
N ARG A 5 5.33 28.81 -8.16
CA ARG A 5 4.79 29.42 -9.38
C ARG A 5 3.54 30.29 -9.15
N LEU A 6 2.79 30.02 -8.07
CA LEU A 6 1.56 30.72 -7.79
C LEU A 6 1.78 31.94 -6.86
N CYS A 7 2.46 31.75 -5.71
CA CYS A 7 2.61 32.83 -4.70
C CYS A 7 4.00 33.46 -4.65
N GLY A 8 4.97 32.99 -5.43
CA GLY A 8 6.34 33.52 -5.46
C GLY A 8 7.21 33.16 -4.24
N ARG A 9 6.68 32.46 -3.22
CA ARG A 9 7.44 32.06 -2.03
C ARG A 9 8.65 31.24 -2.43
N LEU A 10 9.83 31.63 -1.93
CA LEU A 10 11.07 30.89 -2.08
C LEU A 10 11.21 29.87 -0.94
N ASP A 11 11.40 28.61 -1.30
CA ASP A 11 11.60 27.55 -0.31
C ASP A 11 12.55 26.46 -0.84
N ARG A 12 13.42 25.93 0.02
CA ARG A 12 14.32 24.81 -0.28
C ARG A 12 13.58 23.46 -0.28
N LEU A 13 12.40 23.39 0.36
CA LEU A 13 11.56 22.20 0.45
C LEU A 13 10.50 22.17 -0.66
N LEU A 14 10.57 23.10 -1.60
CA LEU A 14 9.68 23.13 -2.76
C LEU A 14 10.31 22.38 -3.92
N SER A 15 9.62 21.32 -4.38
CA SER A 15 10.02 20.58 -5.58
C SER A 15 9.82 21.45 -6.83
N PRO A 16 10.87 21.69 -7.63
CA PRO A 16 10.73 22.30 -8.95
C PRO A 16 9.76 21.56 -9.87
N ARG A 17 9.65 20.23 -9.71
CA ARG A 17 8.75 19.41 -10.52
C ARG A 17 7.28 19.64 -10.19
N LEU A 18 6.93 19.71 -8.91
CA LEU A 18 5.56 20.08 -8.48
C LEU A 18 5.29 21.58 -8.72
N GLY A 19 6.32 22.43 -8.58
CA GLY A 19 6.28 23.84 -8.88
C GLY A 19 5.47 24.72 -7.94
N CYS A 20 4.75 24.15 -6.97
CA CYS A 20 3.90 24.86 -6.04
C CYS A 20 4.13 24.38 -4.60
N CYS A 21 4.01 25.28 -3.63
CA CYS A 21 4.10 24.94 -2.21
C CYS A 21 2.79 24.29 -1.72
N ALA A 22 2.85 23.58 -0.59
CA ALA A 22 1.70 22.86 -0.03
C ALA A 22 0.50 23.79 0.23
N ALA A 23 0.74 25.00 0.75
CA ALA A 23 -0.33 25.97 0.98
C ALA A 23 -1.07 26.36 -0.32
N CYS A 24 -0.35 26.58 -1.42
CA CYS A 24 -0.98 26.85 -2.73
C CYS A 24 -1.69 25.62 -3.30
N ILE A 25 -1.17 24.42 -3.08
CA ILE A 25 -1.84 23.18 -3.48
C ILE A 25 -3.17 23.05 -2.73
N ARG A 26 -3.19 23.25 -1.41
CA ARG A 26 -4.43 23.20 -0.61
C ARG A 26 -5.43 24.32 -0.95
N GLY A 27 -4.96 25.55 -1.05
CA GLY A 27 -5.83 26.73 -1.19
C GLY A 27 -6.27 27.04 -2.62
N HIS A 28 -5.54 26.57 -3.63
CA HIS A 28 -5.76 26.92 -5.05
C HIS A 28 -5.63 25.70 -5.97
N PHE A 29 -6.15 24.56 -5.54
CA PHE A 29 -5.94 23.26 -6.20
C PHE A 29 -6.28 23.28 -7.69
N GLU A 30 -7.44 23.82 -8.06
CA GLU A 30 -7.89 23.86 -9.47
C GLU A 30 -6.90 24.61 -10.40
N GLN A 31 -6.16 25.59 -9.86
CA GLN A 31 -5.19 26.34 -10.65
C GLN A 31 -3.87 25.59 -10.85
N VAL A 32 -3.49 24.75 -9.88
CA VAL A 32 -2.19 24.03 -9.90
C VAL A 32 -2.31 22.60 -10.44
N TRP A 33 -3.49 21.99 -10.36
CA TRP A 33 -3.73 20.61 -10.72
C TRP A 33 -3.38 20.27 -12.17
N PRO A 34 -3.71 21.08 -13.20
CA PRO A 34 -3.43 20.71 -14.58
C PRO A 34 -1.94 20.41 -14.87
N GLU A 35 -1.03 21.13 -14.22
CA GLU A 35 0.41 20.89 -14.39
C GLU A 35 0.89 19.68 -13.58
N ILE A 36 0.33 19.47 -12.37
CA ILE A 36 0.63 18.31 -11.54
C ILE A 36 0.09 17.04 -12.21
N GLU A 37 -1.10 17.10 -12.81
CA GLU A 37 -1.68 15.98 -13.54
C GLU A 37 -0.80 15.56 -14.74
N LYS A 38 -0.25 16.52 -15.50
CA LYS A 38 0.71 16.23 -16.56
C LYS A 38 1.93 15.47 -16.06
N LEU A 39 2.46 15.86 -14.89
CA LEU A 39 3.59 15.17 -14.26
C LEU A 39 3.23 13.72 -13.89
N HIS A 40 2.02 13.49 -13.36
CA HIS A 40 1.52 12.13 -13.13
C HIS A 40 1.38 11.34 -14.42
N GLN A 41 0.85 11.93 -15.48
CA GLN A 41 0.71 11.29 -16.79
C GLN A 41 2.08 10.94 -17.41
N GLU A 42 3.06 11.82 -17.30
CA GLU A 42 4.44 11.57 -17.72
C GLU A 42 5.06 10.38 -16.98
N SER A 43 4.90 10.37 -15.65
CA SER A 43 5.43 9.29 -14.82
C SER A 43 4.81 7.93 -15.13
N ARG A 44 3.60 7.89 -15.67
CA ARG A 44 2.92 6.67 -16.10
C ARG A 44 3.30 6.27 -17.53
N ARG A 45 3.36 7.27 -18.43
CA ARG A 45 3.77 7.08 -19.83
C ARG A 45 5.16 6.45 -19.94
N ALA A 46 6.10 6.83 -19.08
CA ALA A 46 7.45 6.28 -19.02
C ALA A 46 7.49 4.75 -18.82
N PHE A 47 6.40 4.14 -18.33
CA PHE A 47 6.28 2.69 -18.12
C PHE A 47 5.17 2.03 -18.95
N GLY A 48 4.57 2.75 -19.91
CA GLY A 48 3.47 2.23 -20.73
C GLY A 48 2.18 1.97 -19.93
N LEU A 49 2.03 2.56 -18.76
CA LEU A 49 0.82 2.41 -17.92
C LEU A 49 -0.31 3.33 -18.45
N PRO A 50 -1.59 2.92 -18.34
CA PRO A 50 -2.71 3.79 -18.66
C PRO A 50 -2.63 5.12 -17.90
N LEU A 51 -2.79 6.24 -18.61
CA LEU A 51 -2.63 7.58 -18.04
C LEU A 51 -3.75 7.94 -17.05
N ALA A 52 -4.94 7.41 -17.31
CA ALA A 52 -6.13 7.55 -16.46
C ALA A 52 -6.85 6.20 -16.31
N PRO A 53 -7.73 6.04 -15.31
CA PRO A 53 -8.59 4.87 -15.21
C PRO A 53 -9.49 4.76 -16.45
N PRO A 54 -9.48 3.63 -17.18
CA PRO A 54 -10.32 3.47 -18.35
C PRO A 54 -11.82 3.55 -18.01
N ARG A 55 -12.60 4.18 -18.91
CA ARG A 55 -14.03 4.46 -18.75
C ARG A 55 -14.83 4.03 -19.97
N ASP A 56 -14.43 2.96 -20.64
CA ASP A 56 -15.14 2.44 -21.81
C ASP A 56 -16.58 2.05 -21.44
N PRO A 57 -17.62 2.59 -22.13
CA PRO A 57 -19.01 2.28 -21.81
C PRO A 57 -19.35 0.80 -21.99
N HIS A 58 -18.66 0.09 -22.88
CA HIS A 58 -18.81 -1.34 -23.13
C HIS A 58 -17.77 -2.20 -22.40
N GLY A 59 -16.84 -1.55 -21.68
CA GLY A 59 -15.76 -2.20 -20.96
C GLY A 59 -16.22 -3.03 -19.75
N LYS A 60 -15.47 -4.07 -19.41
CA LYS A 60 -15.69 -4.87 -18.20
C LYS A 60 -15.31 -4.10 -16.95
N ILE A 61 -16.17 -4.10 -15.94
CA ILE A 61 -15.95 -3.39 -14.68
C ILE A 61 -15.04 -4.20 -13.79
N CYS A 62 -13.90 -3.61 -13.41
CA CYS A 62 -13.00 -4.17 -12.40
C CYS A 62 -13.45 -3.72 -11.00
N THR A 63 -13.69 -4.68 -10.11
CA THR A 63 -14.24 -4.44 -8.76
C THR A 63 -13.19 -4.59 -7.65
N LEU A 64 -11.89 -4.43 -7.95
CA LEU A 64 -10.85 -4.59 -6.92
C LEU A 64 -10.59 -3.32 -6.13
N CYS A 65 -10.53 -2.17 -6.77
CA CYS A 65 -10.23 -0.91 -6.12
C CYS A 65 -11.22 0.20 -6.49
N PHE A 66 -11.09 1.34 -5.82
CA PHE A 66 -11.96 2.51 -5.99
C PHE A 66 -12.03 3.05 -7.43
N HIS A 67 -11.01 2.79 -8.26
CA HIS A 67 -11.04 3.22 -9.66
C HIS A 67 -12.20 2.62 -10.44
N ALA A 68 -12.69 1.45 -10.08
CA ALA A 68 -13.78 0.78 -10.80
C ALA A 68 -13.62 0.86 -12.33
N CYS A 69 -12.40 0.57 -12.81
CA CYS A 69 -12.03 0.69 -14.23
C CYS A 69 -13.03 -0.06 -15.12
N ARG A 70 -13.55 0.60 -16.15
CA ARG A 70 -14.28 -0.04 -17.26
C ARG A 70 -13.28 -0.33 -18.37
N ILE A 71 -12.77 -1.57 -18.38
CA ILE A 71 -11.62 -1.97 -19.22
C ILE A 71 -12.16 -2.49 -20.56
N PRO A 72 -11.76 -1.89 -21.71
CA PRO A 72 -12.13 -2.40 -23.02
C PRO A 72 -11.47 -3.76 -23.33
N GLU A 73 -11.98 -4.46 -24.33
CA GLU A 73 -11.35 -5.69 -24.83
C GLU A 73 -9.90 -5.41 -25.25
N GLY A 74 -8.97 -6.28 -24.84
CA GLY A 74 -7.53 -6.10 -25.05
C GLY A 74 -6.86 -5.04 -24.19
N GLY A 75 -7.63 -4.19 -23.49
CA GLY A 75 -7.12 -3.09 -22.65
C GLY A 75 -6.68 -3.51 -21.26
N TYR A 76 -6.00 -2.59 -20.58
CA TYR A 76 -5.55 -2.73 -19.19
C TYR A 76 -6.30 -1.75 -18.27
N GLY A 77 -6.55 -2.17 -17.01
CA GLY A 77 -6.94 -1.26 -15.95
C GLY A 77 -5.80 -0.34 -15.54
N PHE A 78 -6.11 0.73 -14.81
CA PHE A 78 -5.13 1.74 -14.36
C PHE A 78 -3.88 1.14 -13.71
N CYS A 79 -4.01 0.09 -12.92
CA CYS A 79 -2.89 -0.59 -12.26
C CYS A 79 -1.95 -1.38 -13.19
N GLY A 80 -2.33 -1.62 -14.46
CA GLY A 80 -1.58 -2.45 -15.41
C GLY A 80 -1.66 -3.97 -15.17
N ALA A 81 -2.16 -4.43 -14.01
CA ALA A 81 -2.23 -5.86 -13.70
C ALA A 81 -3.49 -6.54 -14.23
N ARG A 82 -4.58 -5.81 -14.38
CA ARG A 82 -5.90 -6.31 -14.82
C ARG A 82 -6.08 -6.01 -16.29
N LYS A 83 -6.39 -7.02 -17.08
CA LYS A 83 -6.62 -6.92 -18.53
C LYS A 83 -7.92 -7.63 -18.89
N VAL A 84 -8.64 -7.13 -19.88
CA VAL A 84 -9.75 -7.89 -20.50
C VAL A 84 -9.21 -8.69 -21.68
N LYS A 85 -9.54 -9.95 -21.73
CA LYS A 85 -9.28 -10.86 -22.85
C LYS A 85 -10.44 -11.85 -22.97
N ASP A 86 -10.96 -12.00 -24.19
CA ASP A 86 -12.10 -12.87 -24.50
C ASP A 86 -13.30 -12.60 -23.57
N GLY A 87 -13.63 -11.32 -23.35
CA GLY A 87 -14.70 -10.86 -22.52
C GLY A 87 -14.53 -11.07 -21.01
N LYS A 88 -13.35 -11.53 -20.54
CA LYS A 88 -13.06 -11.83 -19.13
C LYS A 88 -11.93 -10.94 -18.60
N ILE A 89 -12.03 -10.54 -17.33
CA ILE A 89 -10.92 -9.86 -16.65
C ILE A 89 -9.93 -10.91 -16.16
N ILE A 90 -8.69 -10.81 -16.64
CA ILE A 90 -7.57 -11.69 -16.29
C ILE A 90 -6.48 -10.93 -15.53
N GLY A 91 -5.54 -11.68 -14.90
CA GLY A 91 -4.41 -11.17 -14.12
C GLY A 91 -4.72 -11.01 -12.63
N GLY A 92 -3.75 -11.25 -11.77
CA GLY A 92 -3.87 -11.14 -10.32
C GLY A 92 -4.90 -12.09 -9.69
N THR A 93 -5.06 -13.29 -10.24
CA THR A 93 -5.94 -14.35 -9.75
C THR A 93 -5.14 -15.50 -9.12
N ALA A 94 -5.81 -16.48 -8.53
CA ALA A 94 -5.14 -17.66 -7.98
C ALA A 94 -4.23 -18.40 -9.00
N ALA A 95 -4.56 -18.32 -10.29
CA ALA A 95 -3.77 -18.92 -11.37
C ALA A 95 -2.43 -18.21 -11.63
N GLY A 96 -2.27 -16.96 -11.18
CA GLY A 96 -1.01 -16.22 -11.26
C GLY A 96 -1.13 -14.73 -11.04
N ALA A 97 -0.12 -14.19 -10.37
CA ALA A 97 0.11 -12.78 -10.16
C ALA A 97 1.57 -12.43 -10.45
N ARG A 98 1.82 -11.19 -10.88
CA ARG A 98 3.19 -10.71 -11.06
C ARG A 98 3.74 -10.21 -9.74
N LEU A 99 4.75 -10.88 -9.24
CA LEU A 99 5.39 -10.59 -7.97
C LEU A 99 6.83 -11.13 -7.94
N SER A 100 7.58 -10.66 -6.97
CA SER A 100 8.77 -11.31 -6.44
C SER A 100 8.62 -11.52 -4.94
N TYR A 101 9.41 -12.41 -4.35
CA TYR A 101 9.42 -12.59 -2.91
C TYR A 101 10.83 -12.93 -2.40
N TYR A 102 11.08 -12.64 -1.15
CA TYR A 102 12.31 -12.98 -0.46
C TYR A 102 12.04 -13.29 1.01
N TYR A 103 13.04 -13.89 1.68
CA TYR A 103 12.96 -14.19 3.11
C TYR A 103 13.72 -13.12 3.86
N ASP A 104 12.99 -12.36 4.68
CA ASP A 104 13.52 -11.28 5.47
C ASP A 104 13.65 -11.74 6.93
N PRO A 105 14.88 -11.74 7.51
CA PRO A 105 15.09 -12.18 8.89
C PRO A 105 14.28 -11.35 9.89
N LEU A 106 13.67 -12.00 10.90
CA LEU A 106 13.01 -11.32 12.01
C LEU A 106 14.00 -11.06 13.17
N PRO A 107 13.86 -9.94 13.91
CA PRO A 107 13.00 -8.79 13.61
C PRO A 107 13.42 -8.05 12.34
N THR A 108 12.46 -7.50 11.61
CA THR A 108 12.69 -6.87 10.30
C THR A 108 12.37 -5.37 10.33
N ASN A 109 12.81 -4.63 9.32
CA ASN A 109 12.48 -3.20 9.15
C ASN A 109 11.04 -2.98 8.70
N CYS A 110 10.08 -3.44 9.50
CA CYS A 110 8.65 -3.31 9.27
C CYS A 110 8.06 -2.19 10.14
N VAL A 111 7.13 -1.41 9.60
CA VAL A 111 6.46 -0.33 10.34
C VAL A 111 5.71 -0.80 11.59
N ALA A 112 5.43 -2.09 11.70
CA ALA A 112 4.79 -2.71 12.86
C ALA A 112 5.77 -3.45 13.78
N ASP A 113 7.07 -3.45 13.52
CA ASP A 113 8.05 -4.29 14.25
C ASP A 113 8.07 -4.01 15.76
N TRP A 114 7.89 -2.75 16.14
CA TRP A 114 7.92 -2.30 17.52
C TRP A 114 6.74 -2.76 18.41
N PHE A 115 5.68 -3.36 17.80
CA PHE A 115 4.51 -3.89 18.54
C PHE A 115 4.00 -5.23 18.00
N CYS A 116 4.48 -5.72 16.86
CA CYS A 116 3.99 -6.97 16.26
C CYS A 116 4.54 -8.22 16.97
N PRO A 117 3.88 -9.38 16.84
CA PRO A 117 4.38 -10.64 17.41
C PRO A 117 5.81 -10.99 16.98
N GLY A 118 6.17 -10.73 15.70
CA GLY A 118 7.51 -11.02 15.18
C GLY A 118 8.63 -10.18 15.78
N GLY A 119 8.34 -8.89 16.07
CA GLY A 119 9.31 -7.96 16.63
C GLY A 119 9.40 -7.99 18.15
N THR A 120 8.32 -8.37 18.85
CA THR A 120 8.23 -8.21 20.31
C THR A 120 7.81 -9.47 21.07
N GLY A 121 7.24 -10.48 20.40
CA GLY A 121 6.61 -11.62 21.03
C GLY A 121 5.19 -11.33 21.53
N ALA A 122 4.57 -10.20 21.13
CA ALA A 122 3.21 -9.86 21.53
C ALA A 122 2.23 -10.99 21.20
N GLY A 123 1.32 -11.29 22.15
CA GLY A 123 0.35 -12.37 22.03
C GLY A 123 0.95 -13.78 22.12
N TYR A 124 2.15 -13.96 22.67
CA TYR A 124 2.70 -15.29 22.98
C TYR A 124 1.83 -16.01 24.05
N PRO A 125 1.58 -17.32 23.94
CA PRO A 125 2.02 -18.26 22.90
C PRO A 125 1.09 -18.35 21.67
N GLN A 126 -0.03 -17.64 21.67
CA GLN A 126 -1.07 -17.81 20.65
C GLN A 126 -0.61 -17.29 19.27
N TYR A 127 0.00 -16.10 19.20
CA TYR A 127 0.33 -15.38 17.98
C TYR A 127 1.83 -15.28 17.71
N ALA A 128 2.68 -15.53 18.70
CA ALA A 128 4.13 -15.53 18.60
C ALA A 128 4.73 -16.90 18.90
N SER A 129 5.90 -17.19 18.33
CA SER A 129 6.63 -18.46 18.54
C SER A 129 7.52 -18.46 19.78
N CYS A 130 7.80 -17.29 20.35
CA CYS A 130 8.56 -17.09 21.59
C CYS A 130 8.09 -15.82 22.31
N PRO A 131 8.42 -15.63 23.59
CA PRO A 131 7.95 -14.48 24.41
C PRO A 131 8.66 -13.15 24.08
N GLY A 132 9.60 -13.14 23.15
CA GLY A 132 10.35 -11.98 22.70
C GLY A 132 10.44 -11.93 21.18
N PRO A 133 11.38 -11.12 20.62
CA PRO A 133 11.60 -11.04 19.18
C PRO A 133 11.89 -12.41 18.57
N GLU A 134 11.24 -12.76 17.47
CA GLU A 134 11.34 -14.06 16.80
C GLU A 134 12.65 -14.23 16.02
N ARG A 135 13.79 -14.16 16.69
CA ARG A 135 15.10 -14.36 16.08
C ARG A 135 15.25 -15.77 15.50
N GLY A 136 15.84 -15.87 14.30
CA GLY A 136 15.96 -17.14 13.56
C GLY A 136 14.73 -17.50 12.72
N TYR A 137 13.63 -16.77 12.86
CA TYR A 137 12.47 -16.85 11.97
C TYR A 137 12.60 -15.83 10.83
N THR A 138 11.73 -15.99 9.82
CA THR A 138 11.71 -15.10 8.66
C THR A 138 10.30 -14.62 8.35
N ASN A 139 10.22 -13.44 7.79
CA ASN A 139 9.07 -12.96 7.03
C ASN A 139 9.22 -13.41 5.57
N LEU A 140 8.20 -14.04 4.98
CA LEU A 140 8.09 -14.17 3.54
C LEU A 140 7.53 -12.85 2.99
N ALA A 141 8.42 -12.00 2.53
CA ALA A 141 8.12 -10.68 2.01
C ALA A 141 7.70 -10.77 0.54
N VAL A 142 6.42 -10.50 0.24
CA VAL A 142 5.83 -10.65 -1.09
C VAL A 142 5.64 -9.29 -1.75
N PHE A 143 6.40 -9.05 -2.80
CA PHE A 143 6.48 -7.78 -3.50
C PHE A 143 5.68 -7.81 -4.81
N TYR A 144 4.48 -7.24 -4.82
CA TYR A 144 3.62 -7.19 -6.01
C TYR A 144 4.07 -6.14 -7.03
N HIS A 145 4.02 -6.48 -8.32
CA HIS A 145 4.45 -5.63 -9.43
C HIS A 145 3.29 -4.84 -10.05
N ALA A 146 2.41 -4.29 -9.24
CA ALA A 146 1.33 -3.39 -9.65
C ALA A 146 0.89 -2.50 -8.48
N CYS A 147 0.34 -1.33 -8.79
CA CYS A 147 -0.24 -0.43 -7.81
C CYS A 147 -1.43 0.32 -8.41
N ASN A 148 -2.45 0.60 -7.60
CA ASN A 148 -3.58 1.44 -7.96
C ASN A 148 -3.39 2.92 -7.64
N PHE A 149 -2.19 3.31 -7.11
CA PHE A 149 -1.75 4.70 -6.93
C PHE A 149 -0.63 5.04 -7.91
N ASN A 150 -0.24 6.32 -7.95
CA ASN A 150 0.86 6.82 -8.75
C ASN A 150 1.76 7.79 -7.98
N CYS A 151 2.17 7.44 -6.76
CA CYS A 151 2.99 8.31 -5.92
C CYS A 151 4.26 8.77 -6.64
N LEU A 152 4.48 10.08 -6.73
CA LEU A 152 5.65 10.69 -7.38
C LEU A 152 6.95 10.46 -6.58
N TYR A 153 6.84 10.11 -5.30
CA TYR A 153 7.94 9.78 -4.40
C TYR A 153 8.08 8.27 -4.12
N CYS A 154 7.52 7.42 -4.98
CA CYS A 154 7.48 5.98 -4.74
C CYS A 154 8.88 5.39 -4.55
N GLN A 155 9.22 4.89 -3.37
CA GLN A 155 10.50 4.23 -3.09
C GLN A 155 10.62 2.90 -3.86
N ASN A 156 9.50 2.26 -4.11
CA ASN A 156 9.41 0.97 -4.79
C ASN A 156 9.10 1.10 -6.30
N TRP A 157 9.30 2.28 -6.91
CA TRP A 157 8.89 2.59 -8.29
C TRP A 157 9.39 1.58 -9.34
N THR A 158 10.44 0.85 -9.05
CA THR A 158 11.02 -0.15 -9.94
C THR A 158 10.06 -1.29 -10.30
N PHE A 159 9.03 -1.54 -9.46
CA PHE A 159 7.97 -2.51 -9.78
C PHE A 159 7.28 -2.21 -11.12
N LYS A 160 7.20 -0.92 -11.49
CA LYS A 160 6.57 -0.47 -12.75
C LYS A 160 7.25 -1.08 -13.98
N LYS A 161 8.57 -1.37 -13.91
CA LYS A 161 9.32 -2.06 -14.97
C LYS A 161 8.87 -3.51 -15.17
N ALA A 162 8.41 -4.15 -14.10
CA ALA A 162 7.98 -5.55 -14.09
C ALA A 162 6.46 -5.74 -14.25
N THR A 163 5.66 -4.65 -14.23
CA THR A 163 4.19 -4.72 -14.28
C THR A 163 3.67 -5.53 -15.48
N PHE A 164 4.30 -5.39 -16.65
CA PHE A 164 3.89 -6.12 -17.87
C PHE A 164 4.77 -7.33 -18.18
N LYS A 165 6.00 -7.37 -17.68
CA LYS A 165 7.05 -8.33 -18.07
C LYS A 165 7.43 -9.30 -16.94
N GLY A 166 7.02 -9.04 -15.70
CA GLY A 166 7.35 -9.88 -14.55
C GLY A 166 6.78 -11.29 -14.67
N GLU A 167 7.46 -12.24 -14.06
CA GLU A 167 7.03 -13.62 -13.96
C GLU A 167 5.67 -13.72 -13.24
N LYS A 168 4.87 -14.69 -13.67
CA LYS A 168 3.59 -14.99 -13.02
C LYS A 168 3.75 -16.16 -12.07
N VAL A 169 3.60 -15.90 -10.80
CA VAL A 169 3.67 -16.89 -9.73
C VAL A 169 2.25 -17.35 -9.38
N PRO A 170 1.92 -18.63 -9.47
CA PRO A 170 0.65 -19.18 -8.98
C PRO A 170 0.52 -19.07 -7.46
N ALA A 171 -0.70 -18.92 -6.94
CA ALA A 171 -0.95 -18.87 -5.50
C ALA A 171 -0.47 -20.14 -4.76
N GLN A 172 -0.55 -21.28 -5.40
CA GLN A 172 -0.06 -22.56 -4.86
C GLN A 172 1.45 -22.59 -4.71
N GLU A 173 2.17 -22.01 -5.67
CA GLU A 173 3.64 -21.92 -5.64
C GLU A 173 4.08 -20.98 -4.51
N LEU A 174 3.48 -19.79 -4.40
CA LEU A 174 3.75 -18.86 -3.31
C LEU A 174 3.46 -19.49 -1.94
N ALA A 175 2.35 -20.20 -1.79
CA ALA A 175 2.03 -20.93 -0.56
C ALA A 175 3.03 -22.08 -0.28
N GLY A 176 3.65 -22.63 -1.31
CA GLY A 176 4.72 -23.63 -1.23
C GLY A 176 6.05 -23.05 -0.76
N ALA A 177 6.27 -21.74 -0.95
CA ALA A 177 7.48 -21.04 -0.52
C ALA A 177 7.58 -20.87 1.00
N VAL A 178 6.51 -21.13 1.78
CA VAL A 178 6.50 -21.06 3.24
C VAL A 178 7.39 -22.13 3.83
N LYS A 179 8.55 -21.75 4.41
CA LYS A 179 9.53 -22.63 5.07
C LYS A 179 9.16 -22.94 6.52
N LYS A 180 9.90 -23.87 7.16
CA LYS A 180 9.69 -24.28 8.56
C LYS A 180 9.81 -23.08 9.52
N ASN A 181 10.73 -22.18 9.26
CA ASN A 181 10.99 -20.97 10.06
C ASN A 181 10.30 -19.71 9.53
N THR A 182 9.38 -19.80 8.57
CA THR A 182 8.57 -18.66 8.13
C THR A 182 7.49 -18.39 9.17
N ALA A 183 7.55 -17.25 9.83
CA ALA A 183 6.60 -16.85 10.89
C ALA A 183 5.45 -15.99 10.35
N CYS A 184 5.70 -15.24 9.27
CA CYS A 184 4.67 -14.42 8.63
C CYS A 184 4.85 -14.35 7.10
N ILE A 185 3.76 -14.08 6.40
CA ILE A 185 3.75 -13.59 5.02
C ILE A 185 3.32 -12.13 5.09
N CYS A 186 4.13 -11.23 4.53
CA CYS A 186 3.74 -9.83 4.39
C CYS A 186 3.57 -9.48 2.91
N TYR A 187 2.37 -9.06 2.53
CA TYR A 187 2.05 -8.60 1.18
C TYR A 187 2.25 -7.10 1.06
N PHE A 188 3.13 -6.67 0.17
CA PHE A 188 3.45 -5.28 -0.08
C PHE A 188 4.00 -5.07 -1.52
N GLY A 189 4.83 -4.08 -1.74
CA GLY A 189 5.52 -3.84 -3.01
C GLY A 189 4.97 -2.63 -3.74
N GLY A 190 4.38 -2.80 -4.93
CA GLY A 190 3.54 -1.78 -5.53
C GLY A 190 2.34 -1.52 -4.62
N ASP A 191 1.42 -2.47 -4.62
CA ASP A 191 0.31 -2.62 -3.65
C ASP A 191 -0.37 -3.98 -3.88
N PRO A 192 -0.83 -4.70 -2.84
CA PRO A 192 -1.53 -5.97 -3.00
C PRO A 192 -2.92 -5.84 -3.62
N THR A 193 -3.58 -4.68 -3.52
CA THR A 193 -4.97 -4.47 -3.99
C THR A 193 -5.21 -4.90 -5.44
N PRO A 194 -4.37 -4.53 -6.44
CA PRO A 194 -4.58 -4.96 -7.82
C PRO A 194 -4.56 -6.47 -8.05
N GLN A 195 -3.95 -7.21 -7.15
CA GLN A 195 -3.76 -8.66 -7.23
C GLN A 195 -4.29 -9.39 -5.98
N LEU A 196 -5.21 -8.76 -5.26
CA LEU A 196 -5.78 -9.24 -3.99
C LEU A 196 -6.38 -10.66 -4.05
N PRO A 197 -7.11 -11.09 -5.12
CA PRO A 197 -7.60 -12.46 -5.21
C PRO A 197 -6.46 -13.51 -5.17
N HIS A 198 -5.30 -13.19 -5.73
CA HIS A 198 -4.11 -14.04 -5.64
C HIS A 198 -3.59 -14.11 -4.20
N ALA A 199 -3.39 -12.96 -3.55
CA ALA A 199 -2.87 -12.89 -2.19
C ALA A 199 -3.76 -13.67 -1.21
N LEU A 200 -5.08 -13.50 -1.30
CA LEU A 200 -6.06 -14.22 -0.47
C LEU A 200 -6.04 -15.74 -0.73
N ALA A 201 -5.89 -16.15 -1.99
CA ALA A 201 -5.79 -17.57 -2.33
C ALA A 201 -4.49 -18.18 -1.78
N ALA A 202 -3.35 -17.51 -1.95
CA ALA A 202 -2.06 -17.95 -1.40
C ALA A 202 -2.10 -18.00 0.13
N SER A 203 -2.68 -17.01 0.79
CA SER A 203 -2.86 -16.98 2.24
C SER A 203 -3.66 -18.18 2.74
N ARG A 204 -4.81 -18.50 2.12
CA ARG A 204 -5.61 -19.65 2.49
C ARG A 204 -4.83 -20.96 2.39
N LEU A 205 -4.14 -21.17 1.27
CA LEU A 205 -3.34 -22.38 1.06
C LEU A 205 -2.17 -22.47 2.05
N ALA A 206 -1.50 -21.36 2.33
CA ALA A 206 -0.39 -21.31 3.28
C ALA A 206 -0.84 -21.58 4.72
N LEU A 207 -1.96 -20.96 5.14
CA LEU A 207 -2.54 -21.16 6.48
C LEU A 207 -3.02 -22.60 6.67
N ALA A 208 -3.66 -23.21 5.66
CA ALA A 208 -4.06 -24.62 5.72
C ALA A 208 -2.85 -25.53 5.95
N LYS A 209 -1.81 -25.38 5.12
CA LYS A 209 -0.56 -26.16 5.26
C LYS A 209 0.15 -25.92 6.60
N ALA A 210 0.13 -24.71 7.11
CA ALA A 210 0.71 -24.39 8.42
C ALA A 210 -0.06 -25.06 9.56
N ARG A 211 -1.41 -25.04 9.50
CA ARG A 211 -2.29 -25.69 10.47
C ARG A 211 -2.11 -27.20 10.50
N GLU A 212 -2.07 -27.86 9.34
CA GLU A 212 -1.80 -29.31 9.21
C GLU A 212 -0.49 -29.72 9.89
N LYS A 213 0.50 -28.82 9.92
CA LYS A 213 1.81 -29.04 10.52
C LYS A 213 1.94 -28.50 11.95
N GLY A 214 0.85 -28.06 12.58
CA GLY A 214 0.84 -27.47 13.92
C GLY A 214 1.70 -26.20 14.04
N ARG A 215 1.86 -25.44 12.96
CA ARG A 215 2.73 -24.25 12.91
C ARG A 215 1.92 -22.95 12.93
N ARG A 216 2.48 -21.94 13.59
CA ARG A 216 1.98 -20.57 13.51
C ARG A 216 2.42 -19.94 12.22
N LEU A 217 1.52 -19.23 11.55
CA LEU A 217 1.81 -18.42 10.38
C LEU A 217 0.87 -17.22 10.38
N ARG A 218 1.43 -16.03 10.39
CA ARG A 218 0.68 -14.77 10.33
C ARG A 218 0.56 -14.27 8.91
N ILE A 219 -0.58 -13.67 8.59
CA ILE A 219 -0.80 -12.97 7.30
C ILE A 219 -0.86 -11.49 7.56
N CYS A 220 0.10 -10.75 7.02
CA CYS A 220 0.25 -9.31 7.17
C CYS A 220 0.09 -8.60 5.83
N TRP A 221 -0.35 -7.35 5.90
CA TRP A 221 -0.58 -6.50 4.72
C TRP A 221 0.06 -5.14 4.92
N GLU A 222 0.73 -4.64 3.89
CA GLU A 222 1.10 -3.23 3.74
C GLU A 222 0.43 -2.71 2.48
N THR A 223 -0.53 -1.81 2.63
CA THR A 223 -1.39 -1.38 1.54
C THR A 223 -1.77 0.09 1.66
N ASN A 224 -2.03 0.71 0.52
CA ASN A 224 -2.66 2.03 0.48
C ASN A 224 -4.15 2.00 0.88
N GLY A 225 -4.72 0.81 1.10
CA GLY A 225 -6.07 0.63 1.63
C GLY A 225 -7.22 1.00 0.69
N ALA A 226 -6.97 1.35 -0.57
CA ALA A 226 -8.00 1.84 -1.49
C ALA A 226 -8.70 0.74 -2.31
N MET A 227 -8.86 -0.44 -1.73
CA MET A 227 -9.69 -1.52 -2.28
C MET A 227 -11.18 -1.16 -2.17
N GLN A 228 -12.04 -1.81 -2.98
CA GLN A 228 -13.49 -1.70 -2.78
C GLN A 228 -13.91 -2.41 -1.49
N GLY A 229 -14.93 -1.86 -0.81
CA GLY A 229 -15.37 -2.28 0.53
C GLY A 229 -15.67 -3.78 0.68
N GLN A 230 -16.13 -4.44 -0.38
CA GLN A 230 -16.38 -5.89 -0.40
C GLN A 230 -15.12 -6.75 -0.10
N TRP A 231 -13.93 -6.20 -0.28
CA TRP A 231 -12.66 -6.88 -0.05
C TRP A 231 -12.14 -6.71 1.38
N LEU A 232 -12.72 -5.79 2.18
CA LEU A 232 -12.27 -5.57 3.56
C LEU A 232 -12.51 -6.80 4.45
N LYS A 233 -13.68 -7.42 4.34
CA LYS A 233 -14.00 -8.61 5.13
C LYS A 233 -13.01 -9.76 4.87
N PRO A 234 -12.78 -10.22 3.61
CA PRO A 234 -11.77 -11.24 3.34
C PRO A 234 -10.36 -10.87 3.78
N LEU A 235 -9.98 -9.59 3.66
CA LEU A 235 -8.68 -9.09 4.11
C LEU A 235 -8.52 -9.28 5.63
N VAL A 236 -9.49 -8.80 6.41
CA VAL A 236 -9.49 -8.92 7.87
C VAL A 236 -9.50 -10.38 8.31
N GLU A 237 -10.38 -11.20 7.78
CA GLU A 237 -10.48 -12.62 8.12
C GLU A 237 -9.16 -13.37 7.87
N SER A 238 -8.40 -12.95 6.85
CA SER A 238 -7.09 -13.55 6.56
C SER A 238 -6.03 -13.29 7.63
N SER A 239 -6.21 -12.27 8.48
CA SER A 239 -5.23 -11.80 9.47
C SER A 239 -5.70 -11.96 10.92
N LEU A 240 -6.99 -11.81 11.16
CA LEU A 240 -7.56 -11.69 12.51
C LEU A 240 -7.22 -12.88 13.42
N SER A 241 -7.45 -14.10 12.94
CA SER A 241 -7.29 -15.32 13.75
C SER A 241 -5.86 -15.79 13.95
N ASN A 242 -4.90 -15.20 13.22
CA ASN A 242 -3.51 -15.68 13.21
C ASN A 242 -2.48 -14.67 13.75
N GLY A 243 -2.94 -13.52 14.27
CA GLY A 243 -2.04 -12.48 14.79
C GLY A 243 -1.41 -11.58 13.72
N GLY A 244 -1.88 -11.67 12.47
CA GLY A 244 -1.43 -10.79 11.39
C GLY A 244 -1.91 -9.36 11.53
N ILE A 245 -1.22 -8.42 10.91
CA ILE A 245 -1.47 -6.98 11.01
C ILE A 245 -1.74 -6.40 9.63
N ILE A 246 -2.74 -5.52 9.54
CA ILE A 246 -3.07 -4.76 8.35
C ILE A 246 -2.52 -3.35 8.53
N LYS A 247 -1.51 -3.01 7.74
CA LYS A 247 -0.80 -1.72 7.80
C LYS A 247 -1.26 -0.85 6.64
N PHE A 248 -1.88 0.30 6.94
CA PHE A 248 -2.30 1.26 5.94
C PHE A 248 -1.29 2.40 5.82
N ASP A 249 -0.86 2.65 4.59
CA ASP A 249 -0.12 3.86 4.24
C ASP A 249 -1.09 5.04 4.09
N LEU A 250 -1.24 5.86 5.11
CA LEU A 250 -1.96 7.13 5.06
C LEU A 250 -1.02 8.19 4.51
N LYS A 251 -1.15 8.52 3.22
CA LYS A 251 -0.13 9.31 2.50
C LYS A 251 -0.22 10.81 2.80
N ALA A 252 -1.43 11.35 2.94
CA ALA A 252 -1.74 12.71 3.33
C ALA A 252 -3.18 12.79 3.84
N PHE A 253 -3.48 13.79 4.66
CA PHE A 253 -4.83 14.06 5.19
C PHE A 253 -5.67 14.85 4.19
N SER A 254 -5.13 15.96 3.67
CA SER A 254 -5.82 16.78 2.69
C SER A 254 -5.94 16.06 1.35
N GLU A 255 -7.12 16.13 0.75
CA GLU A 255 -7.38 15.56 -0.58
C GLU A 255 -6.42 16.12 -1.63
N GLU A 256 -6.21 17.43 -1.61
CA GLU A 256 -5.39 18.17 -2.58
C GLU A 256 -3.92 17.75 -2.51
N ILE A 257 -3.36 17.61 -1.31
CA ILE A 257 -1.98 17.14 -1.12
C ILE A 257 -1.88 15.68 -1.55
N HIS A 258 -2.89 14.86 -1.21
CA HIS A 258 -2.90 13.47 -1.62
C HIS A 258 -2.97 13.31 -3.15
N LEU A 259 -3.81 14.09 -3.81
CA LEU A 259 -3.88 14.13 -5.28
C LEU A 259 -2.55 14.59 -5.88
N ALA A 260 -1.96 15.66 -5.35
CA ALA A 260 -0.69 16.19 -5.85
C ALA A 260 0.46 15.19 -5.70
N LEU A 261 0.52 14.44 -4.61
CA LEU A 261 1.60 13.49 -4.33
C LEU A 261 1.37 12.09 -4.93
N CYS A 262 0.11 11.63 -4.96
CA CYS A 262 -0.24 10.25 -5.29
C CYS A 262 -1.05 10.09 -6.58
N GLY A 263 -1.54 11.19 -7.17
CA GLY A 263 -2.33 11.22 -8.40
C GLY A 263 -3.74 10.62 -8.25
N VAL A 264 -4.22 10.45 -7.02
CA VAL A 264 -5.51 9.82 -6.70
C VAL A 264 -6.07 10.36 -5.38
N SER A 265 -7.39 10.21 -5.18
CA SER A 265 -8.08 10.57 -3.94
C SER A 265 -7.68 9.69 -2.75
N ASN A 266 -7.68 10.26 -1.53
CA ASN A 266 -7.50 9.53 -0.28
C ASN A 266 -8.83 9.05 0.33
N SER A 267 -9.96 9.47 -0.19
CA SER A 267 -11.28 9.27 0.42
C SER A 267 -11.60 7.79 0.69
N GLN A 268 -11.29 6.90 -0.28
CA GLN A 268 -11.53 5.47 -0.10
C GLN A 268 -10.60 4.86 0.95
N THR A 269 -9.34 5.30 1.01
CA THR A 269 -8.37 4.85 2.01
C THR A 269 -8.84 5.20 3.43
N LEU A 270 -9.20 6.47 3.66
CA LEU A 270 -9.69 6.94 4.96
C LEU A 270 -10.99 6.23 5.37
N LYS A 271 -11.94 6.08 4.43
CA LYS A 271 -13.18 5.33 4.66
C LYS A 271 -12.91 3.88 5.07
N ASN A 272 -12.06 3.19 4.33
CA ASN A 272 -11.73 1.80 4.61
C ASN A 272 -10.99 1.65 5.93
N PHE A 273 -10.09 2.57 6.25
CA PHE A 273 -9.40 2.59 7.53
C PHE A 273 -10.39 2.71 8.70
N ALA A 274 -11.35 3.64 8.60
CA ALA A 274 -12.38 3.81 9.63
C ALA A 274 -13.25 2.55 9.81
N ILE A 275 -13.62 1.87 8.72
CA ILE A 275 -14.35 0.60 8.78
C ILE A 275 -13.54 -0.49 9.51
N LEU A 276 -12.24 -0.58 9.24
CA LEU A 276 -11.38 -1.58 9.90
C LEU A 276 -11.11 -1.23 11.36
N ALA A 277 -11.00 0.05 11.70
CA ALA A 277 -10.79 0.52 13.07
C ALA A 277 -11.93 0.07 14.03
N ALA A 278 -13.15 0.00 13.53
CA ALA A 278 -14.29 -0.51 14.29
C ALA A 278 -14.16 -2.01 14.72
N ARG A 279 -13.20 -2.74 14.11
CA ARG A 279 -12.95 -4.15 14.38
C ARG A 279 -11.75 -4.41 15.31
N LEU A 280 -11.11 -3.38 15.84
CA LEU A 280 -9.93 -3.51 16.69
C LEU A 280 -10.22 -4.32 17.98
N GLY A 281 -11.41 -4.15 18.57
CA GLY A 281 -11.82 -4.89 19.77
C GLY A 281 -11.98 -6.40 19.58
N GLU A 282 -11.99 -6.92 18.36
CA GLU A 282 -12.09 -8.37 18.09
C GLU A 282 -10.79 -9.13 18.42
N ARG A 283 -9.67 -8.43 18.59
CA ARG A 283 -8.38 -8.99 19.01
C ARG A 283 -7.56 -7.94 19.76
N PRO A 284 -7.77 -7.78 21.05
CA PRO A 284 -7.09 -6.77 21.86
C PRO A 284 -5.61 -7.08 22.13
N GLU A 285 -5.19 -8.37 22.10
CA GLU A 285 -3.85 -8.80 22.47
C GLU A 285 -2.75 -8.36 21.47
N VAL A 286 -3.13 -8.21 20.22
CA VAL A 286 -2.25 -7.72 19.15
C VAL A 286 -3.04 -6.81 18.23
N PRO A 287 -2.67 -5.55 18.03
CA PRO A 287 -3.40 -4.64 17.17
C PRO A 287 -3.60 -5.22 15.76
N LEU A 288 -4.85 -5.27 15.29
CA LEU A 288 -5.17 -5.75 13.94
C LEU A 288 -4.75 -4.75 12.86
N LEU A 289 -4.85 -3.45 13.19
CA LEU A 289 -4.67 -2.34 12.25
C LEU A 289 -3.63 -1.37 12.79
N CYS A 290 -2.80 -0.84 11.91
CA CYS A 290 -1.95 0.30 12.19
C CYS A 290 -1.85 1.22 10.97
N ALA A 291 -1.35 2.42 11.19
CA ALA A 291 -1.10 3.41 10.16
C ALA A 291 0.40 3.74 10.05
N SER A 292 0.81 4.15 8.85
CA SER A 292 2.11 4.77 8.62
C SER A 292 1.99 5.96 7.67
N THR A 293 2.87 6.95 7.83
CA THR A 293 2.94 8.12 6.94
C THR A 293 4.39 8.46 6.66
N LEU A 294 4.71 8.63 5.37
CA LEU A 294 6.02 9.10 4.93
C LEU A 294 6.06 10.63 4.97
N LEU A 295 7.02 11.18 5.71
CA LEU A 295 7.19 12.62 5.91
C LEU A 295 7.85 13.27 4.69
N VAL A 296 7.08 13.53 3.63
CA VAL A 296 7.58 14.17 2.40
C VAL A 296 7.85 15.66 2.67
N PRO A 297 9.14 16.11 2.64
CA PRO A 297 9.49 17.46 3.03
C PRO A 297 8.74 18.53 2.22
N GLY A 298 8.19 19.54 2.91
CA GLY A 298 7.47 20.65 2.32
C GLY A 298 6.03 20.37 1.89
N TYR A 299 5.59 19.10 1.94
CA TYR A 299 4.24 18.70 1.50
C TYR A 299 3.47 17.91 2.56
N VAL A 300 4.06 16.92 3.18
CA VAL A 300 3.47 16.25 4.36
C VAL A 300 4.03 16.94 5.59
N ASP A 301 3.47 18.10 5.86
CA ASP A 301 3.85 19.03 6.93
C ASP A 301 3.08 18.74 8.24
N LEU A 302 3.25 19.62 9.23
CA LEU A 302 2.56 19.48 10.53
C LEU A 302 1.03 19.50 10.40
N GLU A 303 0.49 20.25 9.42
CA GLU A 303 -0.95 20.29 9.17
C GLU A 303 -1.48 18.92 8.74
N GLU A 304 -0.79 18.26 7.82
CA GLU A 304 -1.10 16.90 7.36
C GLU A 304 -1.01 15.88 8.50
N ILE A 305 0.09 15.92 9.27
CA ILE A 305 0.31 15.02 10.39
C ILE A 305 -0.72 15.21 11.50
N HIS A 306 -1.03 16.45 11.87
CA HIS A 306 -2.08 16.73 12.85
C HIS A 306 -3.46 16.31 12.36
N GLY A 307 -3.74 16.47 11.04
CA GLY A 307 -4.96 15.98 10.43
C GLY A 307 -5.11 14.48 10.57
N LEU A 308 -4.08 13.72 10.18
CA LEU A 308 -4.05 12.25 10.30
C LEU A 308 -4.09 11.80 11.76
N ALA A 309 -3.31 12.41 12.66
CA ALA A 309 -3.29 12.06 14.07
C ALA A 309 -4.67 12.25 14.73
N ARG A 310 -5.34 13.38 14.45
CA ARG A 310 -6.72 13.61 14.91
C ARG A 310 -7.72 12.65 14.32
N PHE A 311 -7.57 12.27 13.05
CA PHE A 311 -8.41 11.25 12.41
C PHE A 311 -8.25 9.91 13.12
N LEU A 312 -7.02 9.45 13.36
CA LEU A 312 -6.74 8.19 14.05
C LEU A 312 -7.26 8.20 15.50
N ALA A 313 -6.97 9.26 16.26
CA ALA A 313 -7.39 9.38 17.66
C ALA A 313 -8.91 9.38 17.84
N ARG A 314 -9.66 9.95 16.89
CA ARG A 314 -11.14 9.90 16.90
C ARG A 314 -11.69 8.48 16.67
N LEU A 315 -10.98 7.65 15.93
CA LEU A 315 -11.37 6.26 15.69
C LEU A 315 -11.02 5.39 16.91
N ASN A 316 -9.79 5.42 17.34
CA ASN A 316 -9.29 4.78 18.56
C ASN A 316 -7.87 5.28 18.85
N PRO A 317 -7.60 5.87 20.06
CA PRO A 317 -6.28 6.40 20.41
C PRO A 317 -5.19 5.33 20.55
N GLU A 318 -5.56 4.04 20.68
CA GLU A 318 -4.64 2.91 20.75
C GLU A 318 -4.13 2.42 19.40
N ILE A 319 -4.56 3.03 18.28
CA ILE A 319 -4.07 2.66 16.95
C ILE A 319 -2.58 3.01 16.82
N PRO A 320 -1.69 2.01 16.61
CA PRO A 320 -0.28 2.29 16.39
C PRO A 320 -0.09 3.13 15.12
N TYR A 321 0.69 4.21 15.25
CA TYR A 321 0.98 5.13 14.14
C TYR A 321 2.48 5.35 14.00
N SER A 322 3.05 5.04 12.84
CA SER A 322 4.47 5.18 12.54
C SER A 322 4.72 6.32 11.56
N LEU A 323 5.60 7.24 11.92
CA LEU A 323 6.10 8.28 11.02
C LEU A 323 7.42 7.83 10.41
N LEU A 324 7.53 7.91 9.09
CA LEU A 324 8.67 7.41 8.33
C LEU A 324 9.44 8.57 7.70
N GLY A 325 10.77 8.54 7.80
CA GLY A 325 11.63 9.48 7.11
C GLY A 325 11.58 9.29 5.60
N PHE A 326 11.47 10.39 4.86
CA PHE A 326 11.54 10.39 3.41
C PHE A 326 12.99 10.30 2.93
N TYR A 327 13.18 9.54 1.86
CA TYR A 327 14.43 9.52 1.08
C TYR A 327 14.11 9.90 -0.37
N PRO A 328 14.91 10.80 -1.01
CA PRO A 328 14.67 11.27 -2.39
C PRO A 328 14.57 10.12 -3.38
N GLN A 329 13.44 10.01 -4.05
CA GLN A 329 13.17 8.93 -5.01
C GLN A 329 12.25 9.37 -6.14
N PHE A 330 12.35 8.66 -7.25
CA PHE A 330 11.48 8.70 -8.41
C PHE A 330 11.36 10.13 -8.98
N TYR A 331 10.16 10.71 -9.01
CA TYR A 331 9.91 12.07 -9.53
C TYR A 331 10.13 13.16 -8.48
N LEU A 332 10.20 12.83 -7.18
CA LEU A 332 10.56 13.77 -6.11
C LEU A 332 11.97 13.51 -5.56
N ASN A 333 12.91 13.18 -6.46
CA ASN A 333 14.32 13.02 -6.12
C ASN A 333 15.06 14.37 -5.95
N ASP A 334 14.37 15.46 -6.15
CA ASP A 334 14.82 16.85 -5.97
C ASP A 334 14.57 17.41 -4.56
N LEU A 335 13.83 16.69 -3.72
CA LEU A 335 13.62 17.04 -2.32
C LEU A 335 14.74 16.50 -1.43
N PRO A 336 15.07 17.18 -0.31
CA PRO A 336 16.04 16.67 0.66
C PRO A 336 15.48 15.47 1.44
N ILE A 337 16.38 14.72 2.13
CA ILE A 337 15.98 13.73 3.13
C ILE A 337 15.24 14.44 4.29
N THR A 338 14.24 13.79 4.89
CA THR A 338 13.62 14.30 6.12
C THR A 338 14.69 14.42 7.22
N ASN A 339 14.85 15.63 7.77
CA ASN A 339 15.70 15.81 8.93
C ASN A 339 15.14 15.04 10.14
N ARG A 340 16.01 14.39 10.88
CA ARG A 340 15.69 13.71 12.14
C ARG A 340 15.47 14.70 13.27
#